data_fd7c094ff6617ceee157a21654ecb666
#
_entry.id   fd7c094ff6617ceee157a21654ecb666
#
_cell.length_a   1.000
_cell.length_b   1.000
_cell.length_c   1.000
_cell.angle_alpha   90.00
_cell.angle_beta   90.00
_cell.angle_gamma   90.00
#
_symmetry.space_group_name_H-M   'P 1'
#
loop_
_entity.id
_entity.type
_entity.pdbx_description
1 polymer ?
#
loop_
_entity_poly.entity_id
_entity_poly.type
_entity_poly.pdbx_seq_one_letter_code
_entity_poly.pdbx_strand_id
1 'polypeptide(L)'
;GLGDVYKRQVLMMAFLLIAIAFLYSGIIVLISVFAKDTKEASSYIMPVYMLILILGIATMFTTQNIENWYYAVPVFNTALALQGILTGDVSVMQYAVTLAETLILGMILITVIAKAFESEKVMAK
;
A
#
# COMPACT_ATOMS: atom_id res chain seq x y z
N GLY A 1 -12.21 12.53 25.70
CA GLY A 1 -11.11 13.43 26.01
C GLY A 1 -9.95 13.33 25.04
N LEU A 2 -8.94 14.13 25.25
CA LEU A 2 -7.76 14.16 24.38
C LEU A 2 -7.06 12.80 24.32
N GLY A 3 -6.99 12.08 25.43
CA GLY A 3 -6.38 10.76 25.48
C GLY A 3 -7.06 9.76 24.56
N ASP A 4 -8.38 9.82 24.45
CA ASP A 4 -9.13 8.92 23.58
C ASP A 4 -8.88 9.23 22.10
N VAL A 5 -8.75 10.51 21.76
CA VAL A 5 -8.45 10.93 20.38
C VAL A 5 -7.08 10.43 19.95
N TYR A 6 -6.07 10.60 20.80
CA TYR A 6 -4.71 10.13 20.49
C TYR A 6 -4.66 8.61 20.40
N LYS A 7 -5.36 7.91 21.26
CA LYS A 7 -5.44 6.45 21.22
C LYS A 7 -6.02 5.97 19.89
N ARG A 8 -7.12 6.60 19.47
CA ARG A 8 -7.77 6.28 18.20
C ARG A 8 -6.82 6.52 17.02
N GLN A 9 -6.13 7.66 17.02
CA GLN A 9 -5.17 7.99 15.95
C GLN A 9 -4.03 6.99 15.89
N VAL A 10 -3.49 6.60 17.04
CA VAL A 10 -2.40 5.63 17.10
C VAL A 10 -2.85 4.28 16.56
N LEU A 11 -4.04 3.83 16.94
CA LEU A 11 -4.56 2.55 16.47
C LEU A 11 -4.82 2.57 14.96
N MET A 12 -5.42 3.63 14.46
CA MET A 12 -5.66 3.78 13.02
C MET A 12 -4.36 3.79 12.24
N MET A 13 -3.36 4.52 12.75
CA MET A 13 -2.04 4.58 12.13
C MET A 13 -1.38 3.20 12.12
N ALA A 14 -1.43 2.47 13.25
CA ALA A 14 -0.81 1.15 13.37
C ALA A 14 -1.41 0.16 12.38
N PHE A 15 -2.74 0.08 12.31
CA PHE A 15 -3.39 -0.84 11.38
C PHE A 15 -3.09 -0.49 9.93
N LEU A 16 -3.10 0.79 9.60
CA LEU A 16 -2.80 1.22 8.24
C LEU A 16 -1.35 0.92 7.86
N LEU A 17 -0.40 1.15 8.77
CA LEU A 17 1.00 0.85 8.51
C LEU A 17 1.23 -0.65 8.32
N ILE A 18 0.54 -1.49 9.10
CA ILE A 18 0.60 -2.94 8.93
C ILE A 18 0.09 -3.33 7.54
N ALA A 19 -1.04 -2.75 7.12
CA ALA A 19 -1.61 -3.02 5.80
C ALA A 19 -0.67 -2.59 4.68
N ILE A 20 -0.04 -1.42 4.82
CA ILE A 20 0.94 -0.91 3.86
C ILE A 20 2.14 -1.86 3.78
N ALA A 21 2.66 -2.28 4.92
CA ALA A 21 3.79 -3.20 4.97
C ALA A 21 3.45 -4.53 4.29
N PHE A 22 2.25 -5.02 4.53
CA PHE A 22 1.74 -6.24 3.92
C PHE A 22 1.71 -6.11 2.38
N LEU A 23 1.15 -5.01 1.88
CA LEU A 23 1.07 -4.76 0.44
C LEU A 23 2.45 -4.65 -0.19
N TYR A 24 3.33 -3.85 0.41
CA TYR A 24 4.67 -3.62 -0.15
C TYR A 24 5.52 -4.87 -0.09
N SER A 25 5.41 -5.66 0.98
CA SER A 25 6.08 -6.95 1.06
C SER A 25 5.63 -7.87 -0.07
N GLY A 26 4.33 -7.87 -0.37
CA GLY A 26 3.80 -8.64 -1.48
C GLY A 26 4.38 -8.21 -2.82
N ILE A 27 4.49 -6.90 -3.04
CA ILE A 27 5.09 -6.37 -4.28
C ILE A 27 6.54 -6.82 -4.40
N ILE A 28 7.32 -6.72 -3.34
CA ILE A 28 8.73 -7.09 -3.35
C ILE A 28 8.89 -8.59 -3.61
N VAL A 29 8.09 -9.42 -2.95
CA VAL A 29 8.14 -10.87 -3.14
C VAL A 29 7.76 -11.24 -4.57
N LEU A 30 6.71 -10.61 -5.11
CA LEU A 30 6.29 -10.87 -6.48
C LEU A 30 7.40 -10.54 -7.48
N ILE A 31 8.05 -9.39 -7.30
CA ILE A 31 9.18 -8.99 -8.15
C ILE A 31 10.30 -10.02 -8.04
N SER A 32 10.60 -10.47 -6.81
CA SER A 32 11.66 -11.44 -6.57
C SER A 32 11.38 -12.79 -7.24
N VAL A 33 10.11 -13.20 -7.31
CA VAL A 33 9.73 -14.45 -7.94
C VAL A 33 10.02 -14.42 -9.44
N PHE A 34 9.77 -13.29 -10.10
CA PHE A 34 9.95 -13.16 -11.53
C PHE A 34 11.37 -12.75 -11.95
N ALA A 35 12.17 -12.25 -11.01
CA ALA A 35 13.54 -11.84 -11.32
C ALA A 35 14.48 -13.04 -11.28
N LYS A 36 15.41 -13.09 -12.24
CA LYS A 36 16.40 -14.17 -12.32
C LYS A 36 17.56 -13.97 -11.34
N ASP A 37 17.90 -12.73 -11.07
CA ASP A 37 19.00 -12.39 -10.17
C ASP A 37 18.73 -11.04 -9.49
N THR A 38 19.64 -10.63 -8.62
CA THR A 38 19.52 -9.39 -7.87
C THR A 38 19.49 -8.16 -8.78
N LYS A 39 20.27 -8.20 -9.86
CA LYS A 39 20.34 -7.07 -10.80
C LYS A 39 19.01 -6.89 -11.51
N GLU A 40 18.40 -7.98 -11.96
CA GLU A 40 17.08 -7.93 -12.61
C GLU A 40 16.01 -7.48 -11.64
N ALA A 41 16.04 -7.98 -10.40
CA ALA A 41 15.11 -7.54 -9.36
C ALA A 41 15.22 -6.03 -9.12
N SER A 42 16.43 -5.49 -9.04
CA SER A 42 16.64 -4.05 -8.88
C SER A 42 16.07 -3.26 -10.04
N SER A 43 16.21 -3.78 -11.27
CA SER A 43 15.66 -3.12 -12.46
C SER A 43 14.14 -3.03 -12.40
N TYR A 44 13.47 -4.04 -11.85
CA TYR A 44 12.01 -4.04 -11.71
C TYR A 44 11.54 -3.17 -10.56
N ILE A 45 12.32 -3.13 -9.47
CA ILE A 45 11.96 -2.34 -8.27
C ILE A 45 12.05 -0.84 -8.56
N MET A 46 13.02 -0.42 -9.36
CA MET A 46 13.26 1.02 -9.60
C MET A 46 12.03 1.75 -10.15
N PRO A 47 11.35 1.27 -11.21
CA PRO A 47 10.15 1.95 -11.71
C PRO A 47 9.04 1.99 -10.66
N VAL A 48 8.86 0.92 -9.88
CA VAL A 48 7.85 0.84 -8.82
C VAL A 48 8.17 1.87 -7.73
N TYR A 49 9.43 1.93 -7.33
CA TYR A 49 9.89 2.90 -6.32
C TYR A 49 9.65 4.34 -6.79
N MET A 50 9.99 4.63 -8.05
CA MET A 50 9.78 5.96 -8.62
C MET A 50 8.29 6.32 -8.66
N LEU A 51 7.43 5.37 -9.02
CA LEU A 51 6.00 5.60 -9.04
C LEU A 51 5.47 5.92 -7.64
N ILE A 52 5.93 5.17 -6.63
CA ILE A 52 5.53 5.39 -5.24
C ILE A 52 5.99 6.78 -4.78
N LEU A 53 7.22 7.17 -5.12
CA LEU A 53 7.73 8.51 -4.78
C LEU A 53 6.89 9.61 -5.42
N ILE A 54 6.56 9.46 -6.70
CA ILE A 54 5.77 10.45 -7.42
C ILE A 54 4.38 10.58 -6.78
N LEU A 55 3.74 9.46 -6.45
CA LEU A 55 2.43 9.49 -5.80
C LEU A 55 2.51 10.10 -4.40
N GLY A 56 3.58 9.79 -3.66
CA GLY A 56 3.78 10.38 -2.33
C GLY A 56 3.98 11.89 -2.39
N ILE A 57 4.79 12.35 -3.35
CA ILE A 57 5.00 13.80 -3.55
C ILE A 57 3.70 14.47 -3.98
N ALA A 58 2.92 13.82 -4.83
CA ALA A 58 1.64 14.37 -5.29
C ALA A 58 0.69 14.66 -4.13
N THR A 59 0.75 13.88 -3.04
CA THR A 59 -0.11 14.14 -1.88
C THR A 59 0.22 15.46 -1.20
N MET A 60 1.47 15.93 -1.30
CA MET A 60 1.87 17.20 -0.71
C MET A 60 1.20 18.38 -1.41
N PHE A 61 0.85 18.22 -2.68
CA PHE A 61 0.18 19.25 -3.46
C PHE A 61 -1.34 19.11 -3.46
N THR A 62 -1.86 18.07 -2.83
CA THR A 62 -3.30 17.77 -2.81
C THR A 62 -3.90 18.02 -1.43
N THR A 63 -3.39 19.02 -0.71
CA THR A 63 -3.84 19.33 0.64
C THR A 63 -5.18 20.07 0.67
N GLN A 64 -5.57 20.66 -0.46
CA GLN A 64 -6.84 21.37 -0.59
C GLN A 64 -7.71 20.66 -1.62
N ASN A 65 -9.01 20.63 -1.39
CA ASN A 65 -10.00 20.03 -2.30
C ASN A 65 -9.77 18.54 -2.53
N ILE A 66 -9.59 17.80 -1.42
CA ILE A 66 -9.46 16.35 -1.50
C ILE A 66 -10.82 15.75 -1.78
N GLU A 67 -10.96 15.10 -2.93
CA GLU A 67 -12.19 14.42 -3.31
C GLU A 67 -12.19 12.98 -2.82
N ASN A 68 -13.37 12.42 -2.59
CA ASN A 68 -13.50 11.07 -2.04
C ASN A 68 -12.89 10.00 -2.93
N TRP A 69 -12.92 10.18 -4.25
CA TRP A 69 -12.38 9.18 -5.17
C TRP A 69 -10.85 9.07 -5.09
N TYR A 70 -10.18 10.08 -4.55
CA TYR A 70 -8.73 10.01 -4.34
C TYR A 70 -8.36 8.84 -3.42
N TYR A 71 -9.26 8.48 -2.51
CA TYR A 71 -9.04 7.36 -1.58
C TYR A 71 -9.25 6.00 -2.23
N ALA A 72 -9.60 5.95 -3.50
CA ALA A 72 -9.67 4.73 -4.28
C ALA A 72 -8.42 4.49 -5.12
N VAL A 73 -7.51 5.46 -5.20
CA VAL A 73 -6.26 5.34 -5.96
C VAL A 73 -5.22 4.62 -5.11
N PRO A 74 -4.74 3.41 -5.53
CA PRO A 74 -3.78 2.66 -4.72
C PRO A 74 -2.49 3.46 -4.48
N VAL A 75 -1.89 3.26 -3.32
CA VAL A 75 -0.67 3.95 -2.85
C VAL A 75 -0.94 5.43 -2.53
N PHE A 76 -1.55 6.18 -3.46
CA PHE A 76 -1.93 7.58 -3.23
C PHE A 76 -2.87 7.68 -2.04
N ASN A 77 -3.83 6.77 -1.94
CA ASN A 77 -4.80 6.76 -0.86
C ASN A 77 -4.15 6.51 0.51
N THR A 78 -3.12 5.65 0.58
CA THR A 78 -2.44 5.39 1.85
C THR A 78 -1.70 6.63 2.33
N ALA A 79 -1.06 7.36 1.43
CA ALA A 79 -0.37 8.60 1.79
C ALA A 79 -1.37 9.66 2.27
N LEU A 80 -2.50 9.80 1.56
CA LEU A 80 -3.55 10.74 1.97
C LEU A 80 -4.15 10.36 3.33
N ALA A 81 -4.40 9.07 3.55
CA ALA A 81 -4.96 8.59 4.81
C ALA A 81 -4.00 8.83 5.97
N LEU A 82 -2.69 8.60 5.78
CA LEU A 82 -1.70 8.89 6.81
C LEU A 82 -1.70 10.37 7.18
N GLN A 83 -1.71 11.25 6.17
CA GLN A 83 -1.82 12.68 6.42
C GLN A 83 -3.11 13.03 7.16
N GLY A 84 -4.23 12.45 6.71
CA GLY A 84 -5.53 12.70 7.31
C GLY A 84 -5.61 12.24 8.75
N ILE A 85 -4.97 11.13 9.10
CA ILE A 85 -4.91 10.66 10.49
C ILE A 85 -4.14 11.66 11.35
N LEU A 86 -2.99 12.12 10.85
CA LEU A 86 -2.15 13.06 11.61
C LEU A 86 -2.83 14.41 11.81
N THR A 87 -3.60 14.87 10.83
CA THR A 87 -4.30 16.15 10.91
C THR A 87 -5.72 16.03 11.48
N GLY A 88 -6.22 14.81 11.62
CA GLY A 88 -7.58 14.56 12.10
C GLY A 88 -8.65 14.77 11.06
N ASP A 89 -8.29 14.87 9.78
CA ASP A 89 -9.22 15.23 8.70
C ASP A 89 -9.77 14.03 7.93
N VAL A 90 -9.28 12.82 8.17
CA VAL A 90 -9.77 11.63 7.45
C VAL A 90 -11.08 11.14 8.07
N SER A 91 -12.07 10.87 7.24
CA SER A 91 -13.32 10.29 7.70
C SER A 91 -13.18 8.78 7.91
N VAL A 92 -14.10 8.20 8.68
CA VAL A 92 -14.12 6.75 8.91
C VAL A 92 -14.28 6.01 7.59
N MET A 93 -15.14 6.50 6.70
CA MET A 93 -15.36 5.89 5.39
C MET A 93 -14.09 5.92 4.54
N GLN A 94 -13.42 7.08 4.47
CA GLN A 94 -12.18 7.22 3.71
C GLN A 94 -11.10 6.26 4.23
N TYR A 95 -10.96 6.17 5.55
CA TYR A 95 -10.01 5.26 6.17
C TYR A 95 -10.35 3.81 5.88
N ALA A 96 -11.63 3.44 6.01
CA ALA A 96 -12.09 2.07 5.80
C ALA A 96 -11.87 1.63 4.34
N VAL A 97 -12.17 2.50 3.38
CA VAL A 97 -11.94 2.21 1.96
C VAL A 97 -10.44 2.02 1.68
N THR A 98 -9.61 2.89 2.22
CA THR A 98 -8.15 2.81 2.06
C THR A 98 -7.61 1.50 2.64
N LEU A 99 -7.99 1.20 3.86
CA LEU A 99 -7.54 -0.01 4.55
C LEU A 99 -8.00 -1.27 3.83
N ALA A 100 -9.27 -1.33 3.47
CA ALA A 100 -9.84 -2.47 2.78
C ALA A 100 -9.18 -2.70 1.42
N GLU A 101 -9.02 -1.64 0.64
CA GLU A 101 -8.38 -1.74 -0.68
C GLU A 101 -6.93 -2.22 -0.56
N THR A 102 -6.18 -1.68 0.40
CA THR A 102 -4.79 -2.06 0.60
C THR A 102 -4.69 -3.54 0.96
N LEU A 103 -5.55 -4.02 1.86
CA LEU A 103 -5.57 -5.44 2.24
C LEU A 103 -6.00 -6.34 1.08
N ILE A 104 -7.01 -5.92 0.32
CA ILE A 104 -7.48 -6.70 -0.84
C ILE A 104 -6.38 -6.81 -1.89
N LEU A 105 -5.69 -5.72 -2.19
CA LEU A 105 -4.58 -5.74 -3.13
C LEU A 105 -3.46 -6.67 -2.65
N GLY A 106 -3.14 -6.64 -1.36
CA GLY A 106 -2.16 -7.54 -0.78
C GLY A 106 -2.58 -9.00 -0.92
N MET A 107 -3.85 -9.30 -0.71
CA MET A 107 -4.37 -10.66 -0.87
C MET A 107 -4.31 -11.12 -2.33
N ILE A 108 -4.63 -10.23 -3.26
CA ILE A 108 -4.50 -10.52 -4.68
C ILE A 108 -3.05 -10.86 -5.04
N LEU A 109 -2.10 -10.08 -4.51
CA LEU A 109 -0.68 -10.33 -4.75
C LEU A 109 -0.25 -11.69 -4.20
N ILE A 110 -0.70 -12.05 -3.00
CA ILE A 110 -0.40 -13.37 -2.42
C ILE A 110 -0.93 -14.48 -3.32
N THR A 111 -2.14 -14.32 -3.85
CA THR A 111 -2.72 -15.31 -4.76
C THR A 111 -1.89 -15.46 -6.03
N VAL A 112 -1.45 -14.33 -6.61
CA VAL A 112 -0.60 -14.35 -7.80
C VAL A 112 0.74 -15.02 -7.49
N ILE A 113 1.36 -14.71 -6.35
CA ILE A 113 2.62 -15.31 -5.92
C ILE A 113 2.45 -16.82 -5.77
N ALA A 114 1.39 -17.26 -5.11
CA ALA A 114 1.13 -18.69 -4.90
C ALA A 114 0.97 -19.41 -6.22
N LYS A 115 0.26 -18.82 -7.17
CA LYS A 115 0.09 -19.41 -8.51
C LYS A 115 1.41 -19.47 -9.28
N ALA A 116 2.26 -18.46 -9.13
CA ALA A 116 3.57 -18.44 -9.76
C ALA A 116 4.44 -19.59 -9.23
N PHE A 117 4.42 -19.84 -7.92
CA PHE A 117 5.16 -20.95 -7.33
C PHE A 117 4.62 -22.30 -7.78
N GLU A 118 3.31 -22.46 -7.87
CA GLU A 118 2.70 -23.70 -8.36
C GLU A 118 3.13 -23.98 -9.80
N SER A 119 3.13 -22.95 -10.64
CA SER A 119 3.54 -23.05 -12.03
C SER A 119 4.99 -23.52 -12.17
N GLU A 120 5.90 -22.93 -11.38
CA GLU A 120 7.30 -23.33 -11.36
C GLU A 120 7.45 -24.78 -10.89
N LYS A 121 6.72 -25.18 -9.86
CA LYS A 121 6.77 -26.53 -9.31
C LYS A 121 6.34 -27.56 -10.36
N VAL A 122 5.28 -27.23 -11.12
CA VAL A 122 4.79 -28.10 -12.19
C VAL A 122 5.83 -28.19 -13.32
N MET A 123 6.43 -27.07 -13.68
CA MET A 123 7.42 -27.03 -14.76
C MET A 123 8.74 -27.71 -14.39
N ALA A 124 9.06 -27.73 -13.09
CA ALA A 124 10.29 -28.38 -12.60
C ALA A 124 10.20 -29.91 -12.62
N LYS A 125 9.02 -30.46 -12.76
CA LYS A 125 8.80 -31.89 -12.89
C LYS A 125 8.89 -32.30 -14.35
#